data_eef6fdc957e6ad0d318c76d11a3034c0
#
_entry.id   eef6fdc957e6ad0d318c76d11a3034c0
#
_cell.length_a   1.000
_cell.length_b   1.000
_cell.length_c   1.000
_cell.angle_alpha   90.00
_cell.angle_beta   90.00
_cell.angle_gamma   90.00
#
_symmetry.space_group_name_H-M   'P 1'
#
loop_
_entity.id
_entity.type
_entity.pdbx_description
1 polymer ?
#
loop_
_entity_poly.entity_id
_entity_poly.type
_entity_poly.pdbx_seq_one_letter_code
_entity_poly.pdbx_strand_id
1 'polypeptide(L)'
;MASGHVRREGVGRAGRWLVGVLVINSLSASVAAAVEARRSEFGTLADGRKVESVELANAKGMSVRILALGGVIQQLLVPDRQGKSADVVLGYATAQQYVDQPQYFGATVGRYANRIDAGKFSLDGNQYRLETNDGPNHLHGGKQGFDKVLWKIESVSAGSPAKAVLTYTSVDGEGGYPGKLQVTATYTLNDKNELAIEYRATTDKPTIVNITNHSYFNLAGEATPTDVLGHRLTLFASKYTPVNATLIPTGERRAVAGTAFDFTKPHTIGERVRDGSDEQLRIARGYDHNYIVEGEPGQLRPAARVEEPQSGRVLELLASAPGVQFYSGNFLDATSTGKSKRVYRQGDGFCLEPQVFPDSPNRSDFPSARLDPGQTYVNTMVLRFSAAP
;
A
#
# COMPACT_ATOMS: atom_id res chain seq x y z
N MET A 1 50.74 -73.98 -43.09
CA MET A 1 50.46 -74.39 -44.54
C MET A 1 49.86 -73.14 -45.16
N ALA A 2 50.57 -72.63 -46.10
CA ALA A 2 50.24 -72.08 -47.42
C ALA A 2 49.27 -70.89 -47.44
N SER A 3 49.81 -69.76 -47.74
CA SER A 3 50.03 -69.14 -49.06
C SER A 3 48.73 -68.48 -49.55
N GLY A 4 48.67 -67.28 -49.91
CA GLY A 4 49.25 -66.58 -50.98
C GLY A 4 48.79 -65.13 -51.18
N HIS A 5 49.70 -64.46 -51.74
CA HIS A 5 49.70 -63.11 -52.29
C HIS A 5 48.48 -62.72 -53.15
N VAL A 6 48.16 -61.41 -53.24
CA VAL A 6 48.41 -60.56 -54.46
C VAL A 6 48.02 -59.08 -54.20
N ARG A 7 48.88 -58.16 -54.64
CA ARG A 7 48.79 -56.73 -54.71
C ARG A 7 47.71 -56.25 -55.69
N ARG A 8 47.19 -55.03 -55.44
CA ARG A 8 47.29 -53.93 -56.43
C ARG A 8 46.77 -52.59 -55.91
N GLU A 9 47.49 -51.61 -56.31
CA GLU A 9 47.39 -50.17 -56.06
C GLU A 9 46.10 -49.53 -56.64
N GLY A 10 45.64 -48.42 -56.04
CA GLY A 10 44.65 -47.52 -56.60
C GLY A 10 44.66 -46.17 -55.90
N VAL A 11 45.33 -45.20 -56.51
CA VAL A 11 45.40 -43.80 -56.16
C VAL A 11 44.00 -43.16 -56.27
N GLY A 12 43.57 -42.36 -55.32
CA GLY A 12 42.32 -41.61 -55.48
C GLY A 12 42.07 -40.51 -54.44
N ARG A 13 42.53 -39.31 -54.72
CA ARG A 13 41.98 -37.99 -54.37
C ARG A 13 41.39 -37.73 -52.95
N ALA A 14 42.15 -36.96 -52.19
CA ALA A 14 41.67 -36.22 -51.01
C ALA A 14 40.59 -35.18 -51.38
N GLY A 15 39.35 -35.42 -50.93
CA GLY A 15 38.28 -34.48 -50.92
C GLY A 15 38.26 -33.75 -49.57
N ARG A 16 38.64 -32.46 -49.56
CA ARG A 16 38.48 -31.56 -48.38
C ARG A 16 36.99 -31.21 -48.28
N TRP A 17 36.31 -31.74 -47.27
CA TRP A 17 35.01 -31.28 -46.84
C TRP A 17 35.19 -30.07 -45.92
N LEU A 18 34.82 -28.86 -46.42
CA LEU A 18 34.62 -27.66 -45.61
C LEU A 18 33.30 -27.85 -44.82
N VAL A 19 33.42 -28.12 -43.52
CA VAL A 19 32.27 -28.00 -42.61
C VAL A 19 32.06 -26.52 -42.30
N GLY A 20 31.09 -25.89 -43.00
CA GLY A 20 30.63 -24.55 -42.66
C GLY A 20 29.86 -24.60 -41.34
N VAL A 21 30.44 -24.06 -40.28
CA VAL A 21 29.73 -23.82 -39.03
C VAL A 21 28.81 -22.62 -39.22
N LEU A 22 27.51 -22.88 -39.39
CA LEU A 22 26.49 -21.85 -39.42
C LEU A 22 26.28 -21.37 -37.96
N VAL A 23 26.87 -20.25 -37.56
CA VAL A 23 26.59 -19.58 -36.29
C VAL A 23 25.23 -18.88 -36.46
N ILE A 24 24.17 -19.53 -35.97
CA ILE A 24 22.86 -18.91 -35.84
C ILE A 24 22.95 -18.00 -34.63
N ASN A 25 23.17 -16.71 -34.86
CA ASN A 25 22.95 -15.67 -33.85
C ASN A 25 21.44 -15.56 -33.62
N SER A 26 20.91 -16.24 -32.62
CA SER A 26 19.58 -15.99 -32.10
C SER A 26 19.59 -14.62 -31.43
N LEU A 27 19.21 -13.57 -32.16
CA LEU A 27 18.76 -12.33 -31.54
C LEU A 27 17.50 -12.66 -30.73
N SER A 28 17.68 -12.83 -29.43
CA SER A 28 16.58 -12.79 -28.47
C SER A 28 16.05 -11.34 -28.48
N ALA A 29 15.05 -11.08 -29.30
CA ALA A 29 14.28 -9.86 -29.18
C ALA A 29 13.61 -9.89 -27.82
N SER A 30 14.11 -9.09 -26.87
CA SER A 30 13.40 -8.77 -25.64
C SER A 30 12.10 -8.10 -26.07
N VAL A 31 10.99 -8.85 -26.03
CA VAL A 31 9.67 -8.23 -26.13
C VAL A 31 9.58 -7.32 -24.93
N ALA A 32 9.71 -6.01 -25.13
CA ALA A 32 9.43 -5.03 -24.10
C ALA A 32 8.01 -5.33 -23.58
N ALA A 33 7.88 -5.60 -22.28
CA ALA A 33 6.58 -5.80 -21.68
C ALA A 33 5.74 -4.55 -22.01
N ALA A 34 4.59 -4.75 -22.63
CA ALA A 34 3.72 -3.63 -22.98
C ALA A 34 3.18 -3.02 -21.67
N VAL A 35 3.13 -1.69 -21.62
CA VAL A 35 2.41 -0.99 -20.56
C VAL A 35 0.93 -1.31 -20.72
N GLU A 36 0.37 -2.04 -19.78
CA GLU A 36 -0.99 -2.55 -19.85
C GLU A 36 -1.88 -1.89 -18.80
N ALA A 37 -3.12 -1.67 -19.18
CA ALA A 37 -4.19 -1.34 -18.25
C ALA A 37 -5.42 -2.15 -18.63
N ARG A 38 -5.86 -3.04 -17.75
CA ARG A 38 -6.95 -3.99 -18.02
C ARG A 38 -7.98 -3.96 -16.92
N ARG A 39 -9.26 -3.92 -17.33
CA ARG A 39 -10.42 -4.11 -16.44
C ARG A 39 -10.93 -5.54 -16.59
N SER A 40 -11.27 -6.19 -15.47
CA SER A 40 -11.78 -7.56 -15.45
C SER A 40 -12.67 -7.79 -14.22
N GLU A 41 -13.47 -8.85 -14.22
CA GLU A 41 -14.18 -9.31 -13.03
C GLU A 41 -13.18 -10.01 -12.11
N PHE A 42 -13.16 -9.62 -10.83
CA PHE A 42 -12.36 -10.25 -9.77
C PHE A 42 -13.15 -11.35 -9.05
N GLY A 43 -14.45 -11.18 -8.92
CA GLY A 43 -15.33 -12.16 -8.28
C GLY A 43 -16.72 -11.61 -8.00
N THR A 44 -17.54 -12.42 -7.36
CA THR A 44 -18.92 -12.08 -7.00
C THR A 44 -19.10 -12.24 -5.50
N LEU A 45 -19.76 -11.29 -4.87
CA LEU A 45 -20.12 -11.32 -3.45
C LEU A 45 -21.31 -12.27 -3.22
N ALA A 46 -21.51 -12.72 -1.98
CA ALA A 46 -22.60 -13.63 -1.62
C ALA A 46 -24.00 -13.03 -1.91
N ASP A 47 -24.10 -11.70 -1.96
CA ASP A 47 -25.34 -10.98 -2.33
C ASP A 47 -25.54 -10.82 -3.85
N GLY A 48 -24.66 -11.42 -4.67
CA GLY A 48 -24.71 -11.39 -6.12
C GLY A 48 -24.05 -10.18 -6.78
N ARG A 49 -23.56 -9.20 -6.02
CA ARG A 49 -22.84 -8.04 -6.58
C ARG A 49 -21.48 -8.47 -7.15
N LYS A 50 -21.20 -8.06 -8.38
CA LYS A 50 -19.92 -8.30 -9.04
C LYS A 50 -18.88 -7.30 -8.55
N VAL A 51 -17.67 -7.77 -8.25
CA VAL A 51 -16.51 -6.96 -7.92
C VAL A 51 -15.58 -6.97 -9.13
N GLU A 52 -15.38 -5.81 -9.70
CA GLU A 52 -14.43 -5.60 -10.79
C GLU A 52 -13.05 -5.25 -10.25
N SER A 53 -12.04 -5.46 -11.08
CA SER A 53 -10.66 -5.04 -10.81
C SER A 53 -10.05 -4.33 -12.01
N VAL A 54 -9.08 -3.48 -11.72
CA VAL A 54 -8.16 -2.91 -12.71
C VAL A 54 -6.76 -3.40 -12.42
N GLU A 55 -6.08 -3.84 -13.44
CA GLU A 55 -4.65 -4.16 -13.40
C GLU A 55 -3.89 -3.12 -14.23
N LEU A 56 -2.89 -2.47 -13.62
CA LEU A 56 -1.94 -1.58 -14.27
C LEU A 56 -0.57 -2.25 -14.23
N ALA A 57 0.13 -2.29 -15.35
CA ALA A 57 1.48 -2.82 -15.43
C ALA A 57 2.39 -1.86 -16.19
N ASN A 58 3.67 -1.82 -15.81
CA ASN A 58 4.67 -1.01 -16.50
C ASN A 58 5.70 -1.90 -17.24
N ALA A 59 6.51 -1.29 -18.08
CA ALA A 59 7.55 -1.98 -18.84
C ALA A 59 8.73 -2.49 -17.99
N LYS A 60 8.75 -2.21 -16.67
CA LYS A 60 9.83 -2.57 -15.74
C LYS A 60 9.47 -3.77 -14.84
N GLY A 61 8.33 -4.43 -15.10
CA GLY A 61 7.90 -5.62 -14.36
C GLY A 61 7.15 -5.34 -13.06
N MET A 62 6.81 -4.07 -12.79
CA MET A 62 5.90 -3.71 -11.70
C MET A 62 4.45 -3.75 -12.19
N SER A 63 3.56 -4.31 -11.39
CA SER A 63 2.11 -4.25 -11.63
C SER A 63 1.31 -4.11 -10.35
N VAL A 64 0.11 -3.52 -10.46
CA VAL A 64 -0.82 -3.35 -9.35
C VAL A 64 -2.22 -3.78 -9.78
N ARG A 65 -2.91 -4.53 -8.92
CA ARG A 65 -4.34 -4.84 -9.07
C ARG A 65 -5.14 -4.09 -8.03
N ILE A 66 -6.12 -3.31 -8.52
CA ILE A 66 -7.01 -2.48 -7.71
C ILE A 66 -8.43 -3.04 -7.87
N LEU A 67 -9.11 -3.31 -6.75
CA LEU A 67 -10.51 -3.75 -6.74
C LEU A 67 -11.46 -2.57 -6.71
N ALA A 68 -12.61 -2.71 -7.36
CA ALA A 68 -13.73 -1.78 -7.18
C ALA A 68 -14.27 -1.81 -5.74
N LEU A 69 -14.20 -2.95 -5.05
CA LEU A 69 -14.54 -3.04 -3.64
C LEU A 69 -13.45 -2.35 -2.81
N GLY A 70 -13.83 -1.28 -2.12
CA GLY A 70 -12.95 -0.53 -1.21
C GLY A 70 -11.78 0.20 -1.87
N GLY A 71 -11.69 0.27 -3.20
CA GLY A 71 -10.48 0.76 -3.87
C GLY A 71 -9.21 0.01 -3.44
N VAL A 72 -9.37 -1.28 -3.14
CA VAL A 72 -8.32 -2.11 -2.51
C VAL A 72 -7.17 -2.37 -3.47
N ILE A 73 -5.95 -2.09 -3.05
CA ILE A 73 -4.74 -2.64 -3.68
C ILE A 73 -4.62 -4.11 -3.26
N GLN A 74 -5.14 -5.01 -4.11
CA GLN A 74 -5.21 -6.45 -3.82
C GLN A 74 -3.87 -7.13 -4.09
N GLN A 75 -3.10 -6.66 -5.07
CA GLN A 75 -1.80 -7.19 -5.45
C GLN A 75 -0.89 -6.04 -5.87
N LEU A 76 0.39 -6.16 -5.53
CA LEU A 76 1.43 -5.24 -5.95
C LEU A 76 2.71 -6.04 -6.23
N LEU A 77 2.94 -6.34 -7.51
CA LEU A 77 4.14 -7.06 -7.94
C LEU A 77 5.30 -6.08 -8.09
N VAL A 78 6.40 -6.37 -7.40
CA VAL A 78 7.61 -5.52 -7.42
C VAL A 78 8.83 -6.41 -7.67
N PRO A 79 9.69 -6.10 -8.66
CA PRO A 79 10.93 -6.82 -8.89
C PRO A 79 11.95 -6.59 -7.78
N ASP A 80 12.72 -7.62 -7.46
CA ASP A 80 13.88 -7.56 -6.57
C ASP A 80 15.17 -7.21 -7.35
N ARG A 81 16.34 -7.24 -6.67
CA ARG A 81 17.65 -6.97 -7.28
C ARG A 81 18.04 -7.93 -8.41
N GLN A 82 17.39 -9.09 -8.51
CA GLN A 82 17.58 -10.08 -9.57
C GLN A 82 16.53 -9.98 -10.66
N GLY A 83 15.60 -9.01 -10.56
CA GLY A 83 14.48 -8.84 -11.47
C GLY A 83 13.32 -9.81 -11.22
N LYS A 84 13.33 -10.59 -10.14
CA LYS A 84 12.24 -11.49 -9.77
C LYS A 84 11.16 -10.72 -9.04
N SER A 85 9.95 -10.65 -9.63
CA SER A 85 8.81 -9.98 -9.00
C SER A 85 8.18 -10.85 -7.92
N ALA A 86 7.78 -10.18 -6.81
CA ALA A 86 6.95 -10.76 -5.77
C ALA A 86 5.82 -9.80 -5.41
N ASP A 87 4.72 -10.35 -4.91
CA ASP A 87 3.62 -9.57 -4.35
C ASP A 87 4.02 -9.05 -2.97
N VAL A 88 4.09 -7.75 -2.82
CA VAL A 88 4.61 -7.10 -1.59
C VAL A 88 3.51 -6.56 -0.68
N VAL A 89 2.24 -6.90 -0.91
CA VAL A 89 1.13 -6.47 -0.05
C VAL A 89 0.35 -7.68 0.48
N LEU A 90 -0.06 -7.62 1.74
CA LEU A 90 -0.99 -8.57 2.32
C LEU A 90 -2.40 -8.36 1.75
N GLY A 91 -3.21 -9.39 1.76
CA GLY A 91 -4.58 -9.31 1.25
C GLY A 91 -5.24 -10.68 1.13
N TYR A 92 -6.45 -10.69 0.61
CA TYR A 92 -7.25 -11.89 0.45
C TYR A 92 -7.32 -12.38 -1.01
N ALA A 93 -7.62 -13.67 -1.17
CA ALA A 93 -7.73 -14.29 -2.49
C ALA A 93 -9.07 -14.04 -3.16
N THR A 94 -10.14 -13.78 -2.41
CA THR A 94 -11.51 -13.61 -2.93
C THR A 94 -12.13 -12.31 -2.45
N ALA A 95 -13.07 -11.76 -3.24
CA ALA A 95 -13.82 -10.55 -2.89
C ALA A 95 -14.61 -10.71 -1.58
N GLN A 96 -15.21 -11.89 -1.37
CA GLN A 96 -16.03 -12.15 -0.18
C GLN A 96 -15.21 -12.08 1.12
N GLN A 97 -13.95 -12.52 1.10
CA GLN A 97 -13.09 -12.44 2.29
C GLN A 97 -12.87 -10.99 2.77
N TYR A 98 -12.83 -10.00 1.86
CA TYR A 98 -12.72 -8.58 2.24
C TYR A 98 -13.97 -8.06 2.99
N VAL A 99 -15.13 -8.68 2.74
CA VAL A 99 -16.38 -8.34 3.44
C VAL A 99 -16.46 -9.07 4.78
N ASP A 100 -16.14 -10.37 4.79
CA ASP A 100 -16.31 -11.24 5.97
C ASP A 100 -15.22 -11.04 7.04
N GLN A 101 -14.03 -10.63 6.62
CA GLN A 101 -12.84 -10.50 7.48
C GLN A 101 -12.21 -9.11 7.32
N PRO A 102 -12.87 -8.02 7.77
CA PRO A 102 -12.41 -6.66 7.53
C PRO A 102 -11.14 -6.36 8.34
N GLN A 103 -9.99 -6.39 7.67
CA GLN A 103 -8.66 -6.04 8.21
C GLN A 103 -8.06 -4.82 7.50
N TYR A 104 -8.82 -4.13 6.65
CA TYR A 104 -8.41 -2.99 5.85
C TYR A 104 -7.26 -3.26 4.86
N PHE A 105 -6.90 -4.51 4.58
CA PHE A 105 -5.80 -4.85 3.67
C PHE A 105 -5.92 -4.15 2.32
N GLY A 106 -5.00 -3.21 2.05
CA GLY A 106 -4.92 -2.47 0.80
C GLY A 106 -6.04 -1.45 0.56
N ALA A 107 -6.97 -1.30 1.49
CA ALA A 107 -8.20 -0.54 1.29
C ALA A 107 -7.98 0.98 1.27
N THR A 108 -8.85 1.68 0.55
CA THR A 108 -9.10 3.11 0.77
C THR A 108 -9.93 3.26 2.03
N VAL A 109 -9.40 3.93 3.05
CA VAL A 109 -10.11 4.20 4.30
C VAL A 109 -10.57 5.66 4.36
N GLY A 110 -11.79 5.86 4.83
CA GLY A 110 -12.51 7.12 4.90
C GLY A 110 -13.98 6.85 5.28
N ARG A 111 -14.84 7.89 5.54
CA ARG A 111 -14.66 9.31 5.25
C ARG A 111 -13.54 9.95 6.09
N TYR A 112 -13.28 9.41 7.28
CA TYR A 112 -12.18 9.86 8.13
C TYR A 112 -11.29 8.67 8.50
N ALA A 113 -10.06 8.66 7.98
CA ALA A 113 -9.03 7.67 8.29
C ALA A 113 -8.55 7.85 9.73
N ASN A 114 -8.15 6.73 10.37
CA ASN A 114 -7.77 6.67 11.77
C ASN A 114 -8.93 7.01 12.71
N ARG A 115 -8.66 7.44 13.96
CA ARG A 115 -9.64 7.51 15.04
C ARG A 115 -10.20 8.90 15.26
N ILE A 116 -11.47 8.92 15.71
CA ILE A 116 -12.15 10.08 16.33
C ILE A 116 -12.62 9.64 17.71
N ASP A 117 -12.23 10.40 18.73
CA ASP A 117 -12.53 10.12 20.14
C ASP A 117 -14.04 10.02 20.39
N ALA A 118 -14.46 8.96 21.06
CA ALA A 118 -15.84 8.63 21.40
C ALA A 118 -16.83 8.74 20.20
N GLY A 119 -16.32 8.71 18.95
CA GLY A 119 -17.13 8.92 17.75
C GLY A 119 -17.83 10.28 17.69
N LYS A 120 -17.25 11.34 18.27
CA LYS A 120 -17.91 12.65 18.38
C LYS A 120 -17.01 13.75 17.84
N PHE A 121 -17.61 14.74 17.21
CA PHE A 121 -16.95 16.01 16.86
C PHE A 121 -17.98 17.13 16.79
N SER A 122 -17.48 18.37 16.84
CA SER A 122 -18.29 19.57 16.65
C SER A 122 -17.88 20.29 15.38
N LEU A 123 -18.87 20.78 14.61
CA LEU A 123 -18.65 21.55 13.42
C LEU A 123 -19.72 22.66 13.35
N ASP A 124 -19.33 23.91 13.27
CA ASP A 124 -20.20 25.10 13.22
C ASP A 124 -21.28 25.11 14.33
N GLY A 125 -20.88 24.74 15.57
CA GLY A 125 -21.76 24.69 16.72
C GLY A 125 -22.67 23.45 16.81
N ASN A 126 -22.71 22.62 15.76
CA ASN A 126 -23.47 21.36 15.76
C ASN A 126 -22.58 20.23 16.25
N GLN A 127 -23.15 19.34 17.08
CA GLN A 127 -22.50 18.12 17.49
C GLN A 127 -22.91 16.95 16.58
N TYR A 128 -21.90 16.22 16.11
CA TYR A 128 -22.07 15.01 15.30
C TYR A 128 -21.67 13.78 16.09
N ARG A 129 -22.39 12.69 15.86
CA ARG A 129 -22.10 11.38 16.45
C ARG A 129 -21.93 10.37 15.34
N LEU A 130 -20.76 9.76 15.31
CA LEU A 130 -20.41 8.70 14.37
C LEU A 130 -20.58 7.35 15.06
N GLU A 131 -20.75 6.29 14.28
CA GLU A 131 -20.72 4.92 14.82
C GLU A 131 -19.37 4.61 15.46
N THR A 132 -19.38 3.96 16.61
CA THR A 132 -18.18 3.42 17.24
C THR A 132 -17.97 1.97 16.79
N ASN A 133 -16.78 1.67 16.29
CA ASN A 133 -16.40 0.36 15.75
C ASN A 133 -15.03 -0.11 16.23
N ASP A 134 -14.39 0.67 17.13
CA ASP A 134 -13.11 0.35 17.77
C ASP A 134 -13.22 0.70 19.27
N GLY A 135 -13.83 -0.20 20.04
CA GLY A 135 -14.19 0.08 21.43
C GLY A 135 -15.09 1.31 21.53
N PRO A 136 -14.66 2.35 22.30
CA PRO A 136 -15.44 3.59 22.41
C PRO A 136 -15.29 4.51 21.20
N ASN A 137 -14.32 4.27 20.32
CA ASN A 137 -13.93 5.19 19.27
C ASN A 137 -14.53 4.86 17.89
N HIS A 138 -14.58 5.84 17.05
CA HIS A 138 -14.80 5.67 15.61
C HIS A 138 -13.45 5.45 14.92
N LEU A 139 -13.38 4.49 14.01
CA LEU A 139 -12.17 4.13 13.27
C LEU A 139 -12.47 3.97 11.78
N HIS A 140 -11.64 4.56 10.92
CA HIS A 140 -11.58 4.34 9.47
C HIS A 140 -12.93 4.51 8.72
N GLY A 141 -13.80 5.42 9.18
CA GLY A 141 -15.09 5.66 8.54
C GLY A 141 -16.25 4.81 9.09
N GLY A 142 -15.99 3.98 10.13
CA GLY A 142 -17.02 3.20 10.80
C GLY A 142 -17.31 1.85 10.17
N LYS A 143 -18.49 1.28 10.51
CA LYS A 143 -18.89 -0.06 10.05
C LYS A 143 -19.13 -0.12 8.54
N GLN A 144 -19.43 1.01 7.90
CA GLN A 144 -19.67 1.13 6.46
C GLN A 144 -18.74 2.19 5.87
N GLY A 145 -17.44 2.09 6.17
CA GLY A 145 -16.43 2.96 5.61
C GLY A 145 -16.18 2.70 4.11
N PHE A 146 -15.31 3.51 3.54
CA PHE A 146 -14.97 3.46 2.11
C PHE A 146 -14.32 2.14 1.67
N ASP A 147 -13.78 1.38 2.61
CA ASP A 147 -13.23 0.04 2.45
C ASP A 147 -14.27 -1.04 2.09
N LYS A 148 -15.56 -0.78 2.39
CA LYS A 148 -16.65 -1.77 2.22
C LYS A 148 -17.62 -1.44 1.09
N VAL A 149 -17.44 -0.31 0.41
CA VAL A 149 -18.32 0.11 -0.68
C VAL A 149 -17.74 -0.27 -2.05
N LEU A 150 -18.64 -0.44 -3.02
CA LEU A 150 -18.24 -0.63 -4.41
C LEU A 150 -18.04 0.75 -5.06
N TRP A 151 -16.80 1.06 -5.38
CA TRP A 151 -16.43 2.22 -6.17
C TRP A 151 -16.74 1.98 -7.64
N LYS A 152 -17.19 3.00 -8.34
CA LYS A 152 -17.34 2.96 -9.79
C LYS A 152 -15.98 3.13 -10.46
N ILE A 153 -15.58 2.20 -11.32
CA ILE A 153 -14.43 2.39 -12.20
C ILE A 153 -14.86 3.34 -13.32
N GLU A 154 -14.40 4.59 -13.24
CA GLU A 154 -14.78 5.66 -14.16
C GLU A 154 -13.97 5.57 -15.47
N SER A 155 -12.68 5.36 -15.38
CA SER A 155 -11.82 5.21 -16.55
C SER A 155 -10.59 4.36 -16.26
N VAL A 156 -10.08 3.73 -17.32
CA VAL A 156 -8.83 2.98 -17.33
C VAL A 156 -8.10 3.34 -18.61
N SER A 157 -6.83 3.73 -18.52
CA SER A 157 -6.01 4.05 -19.68
C SER A 157 -4.65 3.41 -19.57
N ALA A 158 -4.23 2.76 -20.67
CA ALA A 158 -2.86 2.29 -20.85
C ALA A 158 -1.96 3.46 -21.28
N GLY A 159 -0.66 3.27 -21.20
CA GLY A 159 0.37 4.26 -21.54
C GLY A 159 1.33 4.47 -20.38
N SER A 160 2.38 5.25 -20.59
CA SER A 160 3.29 5.65 -19.51
C SER A 160 3.02 7.13 -19.17
N PRO A 161 2.27 7.37 -18.06
CA PRO A 161 1.81 6.41 -17.05
C PRO A 161 0.48 5.69 -17.41
N ALA A 162 0.33 4.43 -16.96
CA ALA A 162 -0.96 3.76 -16.90
C ALA A 162 -1.81 4.32 -15.76
N LYS A 163 -3.13 4.41 -15.94
CA LYS A 163 -4.00 5.11 -14.98
C LYS A 163 -5.35 4.40 -14.79
N ALA A 164 -5.82 4.36 -13.55
CA ALA A 164 -7.19 3.98 -13.18
C ALA A 164 -7.82 5.10 -12.34
N VAL A 165 -9.07 5.42 -12.63
CA VAL A 165 -9.85 6.41 -11.88
C VAL A 165 -11.09 5.72 -11.34
N LEU A 166 -11.25 5.76 -10.02
CA LEU A 166 -12.39 5.24 -9.30
C LEU A 166 -13.14 6.40 -8.63
N THR A 167 -14.46 6.34 -8.59
CA THR A 167 -15.30 7.36 -7.95
C THR A 167 -16.29 6.74 -6.99
N TYR A 168 -16.60 7.48 -5.92
CA TYR A 168 -17.65 7.14 -4.97
C TYR A 168 -18.38 8.40 -4.53
N THR A 169 -19.69 8.30 -4.33
CA THR A 169 -20.51 9.36 -3.75
C THR A 169 -21.02 8.89 -2.40
N SER A 170 -20.47 9.45 -1.33
CA SER A 170 -20.93 9.24 0.03
C SER A 170 -22.08 10.23 0.32
N VAL A 171 -23.27 9.73 0.56
CA VAL A 171 -24.46 10.56 0.76
C VAL A 171 -24.41 11.34 2.08
N ASP A 172 -25.19 12.44 2.16
CA ASP A 172 -25.34 13.21 3.41
C ASP A 172 -25.85 12.30 4.53
N GLY A 173 -25.16 12.30 5.67
CA GLY A 173 -25.49 11.46 6.82
C GLY A 173 -24.91 10.04 6.79
N GLU A 174 -24.20 9.62 5.73
CA GLU A 174 -23.54 8.32 5.70
C GLU A 174 -22.53 8.21 6.83
N GLY A 175 -22.60 7.12 7.62
CA GLY A 175 -21.76 6.92 8.82
C GLY A 175 -21.90 8.00 9.90
N GLY A 176 -22.89 8.91 9.80
CA GLY A 176 -23.11 10.05 10.69
C GLY A 176 -22.39 11.34 10.25
N TYR A 177 -21.71 11.34 9.11
CA TYR A 177 -21.00 12.52 8.61
C TYR A 177 -21.93 13.48 7.85
N PRO A 178 -21.83 14.82 8.07
CA PRO A 178 -22.62 15.78 7.31
C PRO A 178 -22.10 15.95 5.87
N GLY A 179 -23.00 16.32 4.98
CA GLY A 179 -22.75 16.66 3.59
C GLY A 179 -22.58 15.45 2.67
N LYS A 180 -23.05 15.63 1.43
CA LYS A 180 -22.74 14.70 0.35
C LYS A 180 -21.30 14.92 -0.09
N LEU A 181 -20.48 13.86 -0.06
CA LEU A 181 -19.09 13.89 -0.46
C LEU A 181 -18.91 13.14 -1.78
N GLN A 182 -18.40 13.82 -2.80
CA GLN A 182 -17.97 13.21 -4.05
C GLN A 182 -16.47 12.94 -3.98
N VAL A 183 -16.07 11.68 -4.12
CA VAL A 183 -14.67 11.26 -3.97
C VAL A 183 -14.18 10.64 -5.28
N THR A 184 -12.97 11.01 -5.66
CA THR A 184 -12.21 10.40 -6.75
C THR A 184 -10.91 9.84 -6.20
N ALA A 185 -10.63 8.58 -6.48
CA ALA A 185 -9.33 7.94 -6.25
C ALA A 185 -8.66 7.69 -7.61
N THR A 186 -7.48 8.23 -7.80
CA THR A 186 -6.68 8.08 -9.02
C THR A 186 -5.42 7.30 -8.70
N TYR A 187 -5.25 6.16 -9.39
CA TYR A 187 -4.04 5.34 -9.32
C TYR A 187 -3.27 5.51 -10.62
N THR A 188 -1.98 5.80 -10.51
CA THR A 188 -1.12 6.05 -11.68
C THR A 188 0.19 5.29 -11.51
N LEU A 189 0.51 4.41 -12.46
CA LEU A 189 1.75 3.63 -12.49
C LEU A 189 2.62 4.06 -13.67
N ASN A 190 3.86 4.48 -13.41
CA ASN A 190 4.80 4.90 -14.44
C ASN A 190 6.00 3.94 -14.60
N ASP A 191 6.84 4.18 -15.62
CA ASP A 191 8.03 3.36 -15.90
C ASP A 191 9.24 3.64 -14.99
N LYS A 192 9.06 4.47 -13.95
CA LYS A 192 10.05 4.67 -12.88
C LYS A 192 9.74 3.81 -11.65
N ASN A 193 8.79 2.86 -11.77
CA ASN A 193 8.26 2.06 -10.67
C ASN A 193 7.64 2.92 -9.56
N GLU A 194 6.94 3.99 -9.93
CA GLU A 194 6.20 4.84 -9.02
C GLU A 194 4.70 4.58 -9.20
N LEU A 195 4.05 4.16 -8.12
CA LEU A 195 2.60 4.11 -7.99
C LEU A 195 2.14 5.35 -7.22
N ALA A 196 1.56 6.31 -7.92
CA ALA A 196 0.93 7.45 -7.30
C ALA A 196 -0.55 7.16 -7.02
N ILE A 197 -1.02 7.55 -5.83
CA ILE A 197 -2.42 7.49 -5.41
C ILE A 197 -2.82 8.91 -5.03
N GLU A 198 -3.82 9.45 -5.70
CA GLU A 198 -4.39 10.77 -5.38
C GLU A 198 -5.86 10.62 -5.02
N TYR A 199 -6.23 11.09 -3.86
CA TYR A 199 -7.61 11.26 -3.43
C TYR A 199 -8.03 12.71 -3.56
N ARG A 200 -9.14 12.97 -4.23
CA ARG A 200 -9.79 14.27 -4.33
C ARG A 200 -11.23 14.15 -3.85
N ALA A 201 -11.68 15.16 -3.11
CA ALA A 201 -13.09 15.18 -2.70
C ALA A 201 -13.66 16.60 -2.68
N THR A 202 -14.95 16.70 -2.96
CA THR A 202 -15.77 17.92 -2.84
C THR A 202 -17.04 17.62 -2.07
N THR A 203 -17.59 18.65 -1.41
CA THR A 203 -18.79 18.52 -0.58
C THR A 203 -19.81 19.60 -0.89
N ASP A 204 -21.10 19.35 -0.57
CA ASP A 204 -22.18 20.33 -0.65
C ASP A 204 -22.49 21.01 0.70
N LYS A 205 -21.91 20.51 1.81
CA LYS A 205 -22.01 21.11 3.17
C LYS A 205 -20.67 21.02 3.87
N PRO A 206 -20.39 21.89 4.88
CA PRO A 206 -19.22 21.71 5.72
C PRO A 206 -19.15 20.30 6.30
N THR A 207 -17.98 19.66 6.20
CA THR A 207 -17.74 18.30 6.70
C THR A 207 -16.30 18.13 7.12
N ILE A 208 -15.93 16.92 7.57
CA ILE A 208 -14.55 16.53 7.85
C ILE A 208 -14.14 15.40 6.90
N VAL A 209 -12.90 15.47 6.40
CA VAL A 209 -12.35 14.49 5.44
C VAL A 209 -10.92 14.14 5.78
N ASN A 210 -10.63 12.87 5.80
CA ASN A 210 -9.28 12.31 5.88
C ASN A 210 -9.30 10.96 5.16
N ILE A 211 -8.70 10.85 3.99
CA ILE A 211 -8.74 9.64 3.15
C ILE A 211 -7.32 9.18 2.90
N THR A 212 -7.03 7.90 3.14
CA THR A 212 -5.72 7.31 2.89
C THR A 212 -5.84 5.88 2.35
N ASN A 213 -4.70 5.30 1.95
CA ASN A 213 -4.59 3.87 1.59
C ASN A 213 -3.97 3.09 2.75
N HIS A 214 -4.57 1.96 3.09
CA HIS A 214 -4.17 1.10 4.21
C HIS A 214 -3.51 -0.21 3.72
N SER A 215 -2.52 -0.10 2.83
CA SER A 215 -1.76 -1.27 2.40
C SER A 215 -0.84 -1.78 3.51
N TYR A 216 -0.88 -3.08 3.74
CA TYR A 216 0.10 -3.77 4.59
C TYR A 216 1.21 -4.30 3.70
N PHE A 217 2.39 -3.77 3.85
CA PHE A 217 3.56 -4.14 3.05
C PHE A 217 4.39 -5.23 3.72
N ASN A 218 4.89 -6.16 2.90
CA ASN A 218 6.01 -7.03 3.24
C ASN A 218 6.93 -7.10 2.01
N LEU A 219 8.04 -6.39 2.04
CA LEU A 219 8.94 -6.29 0.89
C LEU A 219 9.70 -7.59 0.59
N ALA A 220 9.73 -8.55 1.53
CA ALA A 220 10.24 -9.90 1.26
C ALA A 220 9.26 -10.70 0.36
N GLY A 221 7.98 -10.31 0.34
CA GLY A 221 6.90 -10.92 -0.42
C GLY A 221 5.83 -11.54 0.48
N GLU A 222 4.55 -11.43 0.11
CA GLU A 222 3.40 -11.95 0.87
C GLU A 222 3.47 -13.46 1.11
N ALA A 223 3.97 -14.19 0.12
CA ALA A 223 4.08 -15.66 0.20
C ALA A 223 5.28 -16.16 1.02
N THR A 224 6.18 -15.26 1.47
CA THR A 224 7.37 -15.65 2.24
C THR A 224 7.02 -15.97 3.70
N PRO A 225 7.76 -16.86 4.39
CA PRO A 225 7.62 -17.02 5.84
C PRO A 225 8.24 -15.88 6.66
N THR A 226 8.92 -14.94 6.03
CA THR A 226 9.64 -13.83 6.68
C THR A 226 8.66 -12.74 7.11
N ASP A 227 8.75 -12.31 8.36
CA ASP A 227 8.05 -11.14 8.90
C ASP A 227 8.75 -9.83 8.47
N VAL A 228 8.18 -8.69 8.84
CA VAL A 228 8.73 -7.37 8.49
C VAL A 228 9.70 -6.82 9.54
N LEU A 229 9.93 -7.55 10.61
CA LEU A 229 10.75 -7.05 11.73
C LEU A 229 12.22 -6.83 11.34
N GLY A 230 12.70 -7.56 10.33
CA GLY A 230 14.02 -7.36 9.74
C GLY A 230 14.12 -6.22 8.72
N HIS A 231 13.02 -5.62 8.30
CA HIS A 231 13.04 -4.48 7.37
C HIS A 231 13.63 -3.25 8.06
N ARG A 232 14.44 -2.48 7.33
CA ARG A 232 15.07 -1.23 7.81
C ARG A 232 14.17 -0.06 7.46
N LEU A 233 13.66 0.62 8.48
CA LEU A 233 12.79 1.78 8.34
C LEU A 233 13.56 3.07 8.63
N THR A 234 13.31 4.09 7.81
CA THR A 234 13.63 5.50 8.08
C THR A 234 12.36 6.31 7.94
N LEU A 235 12.07 7.20 8.92
CA LEU A 235 10.96 8.15 8.88
C LEU A 235 11.52 9.58 8.84
N PHE A 236 11.04 10.39 7.90
CA PHE A 236 11.41 11.79 7.78
C PHE A 236 10.53 12.64 8.69
N ALA A 237 10.64 12.37 9.99
CA ALA A 237 9.84 12.97 11.05
C ALA A 237 10.65 13.00 12.36
N SER A 238 10.78 14.17 12.98
CA SER A 238 11.45 14.35 14.27
C SER A 238 10.50 14.30 15.47
N LYS A 239 9.19 14.20 15.21
CA LYS A 239 8.14 14.17 16.24
C LYS A 239 7.03 13.19 15.88
N TYR A 240 6.35 12.67 16.89
CA TYR A 240 5.14 11.86 16.77
C TYR A 240 4.07 12.31 17.76
N THR A 241 2.84 11.84 17.61
CA THR A 241 1.75 12.08 18.55
C THR A 241 1.58 10.87 19.46
N PRO A 242 1.92 10.95 20.76
CA PRO A 242 1.64 9.89 21.74
C PRO A 242 0.14 9.67 21.90
N VAL A 243 -0.23 8.45 22.28
CA VAL A 243 -1.62 8.04 22.41
C VAL A 243 -1.98 7.65 23.84
N ASN A 244 -3.27 7.73 24.16
CA ASN A 244 -3.83 7.19 25.38
C ASN A 244 -4.17 5.69 25.24
N ALA A 245 -4.73 5.08 26.29
CA ALA A 245 -5.05 3.63 26.33
C ALA A 245 -6.07 3.18 25.25
N THR A 246 -6.78 4.09 24.61
CA THR A 246 -7.71 3.82 23.50
C THR A 246 -7.16 4.27 22.14
N LEU A 247 -5.86 4.51 22.06
CA LEU A 247 -5.13 4.91 20.85
C LEU A 247 -5.57 6.26 20.27
N ILE A 248 -6.10 7.15 21.10
CA ILE A 248 -6.39 8.55 20.75
C ILE A 248 -5.18 9.42 21.10
N PRO A 249 -4.72 10.31 20.20
CA PRO A 249 -3.62 11.23 20.50
C PRO A 249 -3.88 12.07 21.73
N THR A 250 -2.88 12.21 22.60
CA THR A 250 -2.98 13.01 23.83
C THR A 250 -2.98 14.53 23.57
N GLY A 251 -2.60 14.96 22.37
CA GLY A 251 -2.36 16.35 21.98
C GLY A 251 -0.88 16.70 21.99
N GLU A 252 -0.05 15.94 22.69
CA GLU A 252 1.40 16.15 22.69
C GLU A 252 2.01 15.88 21.30
N ARG A 253 3.06 16.64 20.95
CA ARG A 253 3.93 16.42 19.80
C ARG A 253 5.32 16.08 20.35
N ARG A 254 5.51 14.82 20.70
CA ARG A 254 6.74 14.35 21.35
C ARG A 254 7.88 14.19 20.37
N ALA A 255 9.09 14.63 20.76
CA ALA A 255 10.31 14.37 20.01
C ALA A 255 10.60 12.86 19.99
N VAL A 256 11.08 12.36 18.83
CA VAL A 256 11.46 10.94 18.68
C VAL A 256 12.85 10.68 19.25
N ALA A 257 13.72 11.68 19.29
CA ALA A 257 15.12 11.55 19.70
C ALA A 257 15.25 10.93 21.10
N GLY A 258 16.07 9.87 21.20
CA GLY A 258 16.29 9.15 22.45
C GLY A 258 15.15 8.21 22.88
N THR A 259 14.14 7.99 22.04
CA THR A 259 13.03 7.08 22.30
C THR A 259 13.05 5.86 21.38
N ALA A 260 12.20 4.86 21.65
CA ALA A 260 11.99 3.73 20.76
C ALA A 260 11.42 4.15 19.38
N PHE A 261 10.87 5.36 19.28
CA PHE A 261 10.24 5.92 18.08
C PHE A 261 11.21 6.65 17.15
N ASP A 262 12.51 6.70 17.47
CA ASP A 262 13.53 7.37 16.64
C ASP A 262 13.90 6.51 15.42
N PHE A 263 13.25 6.79 14.29
CA PHE A 263 13.59 6.26 12.97
C PHE A 263 14.17 7.34 12.05
N THR A 264 14.74 8.41 12.59
CA THR A 264 15.43 9.45 11.78
C THR A 264 16.66 8.91 11.06
N LYS A 265 17.19 7.77 11.53
CA LYS A 265 18.20 6.95 10.88
C LYS A 265 17.64 5.54 10.63
N PRO A 266 18.21 4.76 9.69
CA PRO A 266 17.75 3.41 9.42
C PRO A 266 17.89 2.50 10.65
N HIS A 267 16.76 1.98 11.16
CA HIS A 267 16.70 0.95 12.19
C HIS A 267 15.82 -0.19 11.72
N THR A 268 16.07 -1.42 12.15
CA THR A 268 15.13 -2.50 11.88
C THR A 268 13.85 -2.28 12.69
N ILE A 269 12.69 -2.61 12.10
CA ILE A 269 11.39 -2.48 12.77
C ILE A 269 11.39 -3.26 14.07
N GLY A 270 12.01 -4.46 14.07
CA GLY A 270 12.06 -5.36 15.23
C GLY A 270 12.98 -4.95 16.35
N GLU A 271 13.91 -4.01 16.12
CA GLU A 271 14.98 -3.67 17.07
C GLU A 271 14.44 -3.24 18.44
N ARG A 272 13.36 -2.45 18.45
CA ARG A 272 12.81 -1.85 19.67
C ARG A 272 11.30 -2.10 19.85
N VAL A 273 10.64 -2.74 18.85
CA VAL A 273 9.17 -2.92 18.85
C VAL A 273 8.63 -3.65 20.08
N ARG A 274 9.47 -4.43 20.75
CA ARG A 274 9.14 -5.20 21.96
C ARG A 274 9.76 -4.64 23.24
N ASP A 275 10.18 -3.36 23.23
CA ASP A 275 10.69 -2.71 24.45
C ASP A 275 9.54 -2.51 25.45
N GLY A 276 9.47 -3.41 26.45
CA GLY A 276 8.46 -3.37 27.50
C GLY A 276 8.61 -2.22 28.49
N SER A 277 9.72 -1.45 28.45
CA SER A 277 9.88 -0.24 29.27
C SER A 277 9.16 0.97 28.68
N ASP A 278 8.95 1.01 27.35
CA ASP A 278 8.23 2.09 26.68
C ASP A 278 6.71 1.92 26.81
N GLU A 279 6.05 2.92 27.44
CA GLU A 279 4.60 2.92 27.65
C GLU A 279 3.82 2.91 26.33
N GLN A 280 4.25 3.67 25.34
CA GLN A 280 3.54 3.79 24.06
C GLN A 280 3.58 2.50 23.26
N LEU A 281 4.69 1.78 23.29
CA LEU A 281 4.80 0.45 22.68
C LEU A 281 3.91 -0.57 23.40
N ARG A 282 3.78 -0.49 24.73
CA ARG A 282 2.86 -1.38 25.47
C ARG A 282 1.40 -1.10 25.14
N ILE A 283 0.99 0.18 25.07
CA ILE A 283 -0.38 0.58 24.74
C ILE A 283 -0.75 0.08 23.34
N ALA A 284 0.10 0.32 22.35
CA ALA A 284 -0.17 -0.03 20.95
C ALA A 284 0.26 -1.47 20.58
N ARG A 285 0.85 -2.23 21.50
CA ARG A 285 1.41 -3.57 21.27
C ARG A 285 2.51 -3.59 20.21
N GLY A 286 3.18 -2.46 19.99
CA GLY A 286 4.17 -2.18 18.96
C GLY A 286 4.00 -0.75 18.45
N TYR A 287 4.37 -0.47 17.19
CA TYR A 287 4.15 0.83 16.60
C TYR A 287 2.73 0.92 16.00
N ASP A 288 1.98 1.93 16.38
CA ASP A 288 0.71 2.36 15.79
C ASP A 288 0.51 3.86 16.08
N HIS A 289 1.41 4.66 15.52
CA HIS A 289 1.52 6.08 15.88
C HIS A 289 1.62 6.96 14.64
N ASN A 290 1.05 8.15 14.75
CA ASN A 290 1.17 9.18 13.73
C ASN A 290 2.46 9.96 13.92
N TYR A 291 3.31 9.96 12.90
CA TYR A 291 4.54 10.76 12.80
C TYR A 291 4.26 12.06 12.07
N ILE A 292 4.84 13.16 12.52
CA ILE A 292 4.69 14.48 11.93
C ILE A 292 5.73 14.62 10.83
N VAL A 293 5.29 14.55 9.57
CA VAL A 293 6.18 14.60 8.41
C VAL A 293 6.79 15.98 8.27
N GLU A 294 8.10 16.05 8.11
CA GLU A 294 8.83 17.29 7.95
C GLU A 294 8.53 17.99 6.62
N GLY A 295 8.65 19.33 6.61
CA GLY A 295 8.36 20.17 5.46
C GLY A 295 6.89 20.60 5.38
N GLU A 296 6.56 21.33 4.31
CA GLU A 296 5.26 21.98 4.15
C GLU A 296 4.17 21.00 3.69
N PRO A 297 3.05 20.83 4.44
CA PRO A 297 1.90 20.07 4.00
C PRO A 297 1.32 20.60 2.68
N GLY A 298 0.73 19.68 1.88
CA GLY A 298 0.19 19.98 0.55
C GLY A 298 1.20 19.76 -0.58
N GLN A 299 2.50 19.73 -0.29
CA GLN A 299 3.54 19.39 -1.25
C GLN A 299 4.03 17.95 -1.05
N LEU A 300 4.33 17.25 -2.14
CA LEU A 300 4.95 15.94 -2.07
C LEU A 300 6.37 16.05 -1.51
N ARG A 301 6.63 15.36 -0.43
CA ARG A 301 7.93 15.30 0.24
C ARG A 301 8.20 13.92 0.81
N PRO A 302 9.47 13.55 1.03
CA PRO A 302 9.80 12.26 1.66
C PRO A 302 9.11 12.12 3.02
N ALA A 303 8.45 10.98 3.25
CA ALA A 303 7.81 10.66 4.52
C ALA A 303 8.43 9.41 5.15
N ALA A 304 8.75 8.38 4.34
CA ALA A 304 9.36 7.15 4.81
C ALA A 304 10.24 6.50 3.75
N ARG A 305 11.21 5.69 4.20
CA ARG A 305 11.96 4.75 3.37
C ARG A 305 12.07 3.42 4.10
N VAL A 306 11.72 2.33 3.41
CA VAL A 306 11.84 0.97 3.94
C VAL A 306 12.68 0.13 2.98
N GLU A 307 13.60 -0.65 3.54
CA GLU A 307 14.46 -1.55 2.79
C GLU A 307 14.36 -2.97 3.35
N GLU A 308 14.19 -3.95 2.47
CA GLU A 308 14.29 -5.35 2.82
C GLU A 308 15.66 -5.89 2.34
N PRO A 309 16.57 -6.26 3.28
CA PRO A 309 17.96 -6.50 2.93
C PRO A 309 18.19 -7.73 2.05
N GLN A 310 17.36 -8.77 2.11
CA GLN A 310 17.58 -10.02 1.37
C GLN A 310 17.22 -9.90 -0.10
N SER A 311 16.04 -9.36 -0.42
CA SER A 311 15.62 -9.11 -1.80
C SER A 311 16.21 -7.84 -2.38
N GLY A 312 16.63 -6.92 -1.53
CA GLY A 312 17.06 -5.58 -1.88
C GLY A 312 15.90 -4.62 -2.21
N ARG A 313 14.65 -5.04 -2.11
CA ARG A 313 13.52 -4.16 -2.39
C ARG A 313 13.51 -2.97 -1.44
N VAL A 314 13.29 -1.80 -2.03
CA VAL A 314 13.18 -0.52 -1.33
C VAL A 314 11.84 0.10 -1.69
N LEU A 315 11.12 0.55 -0.66
CA LEU A 315 9.94 1.42 -0.78
C LEU A 315 10.30 2.80 -0.25
N GLU A 316 10.16 3.83 -1.07
CA GLU A 316 10.17 5.23 -0.65
C GLU A 316 8.76 5.78 -0.75
N LEU A 317 8.26 6.34 0.34
CA LEU A 317 6.97 7.03 0.39
C LEU A 317 7.19 8.54 0.35
N LEU A 318 6.59 9.18 -0.67
CA LEU A 318 6.41 10.64 -0.68
C LEU A 318 4.93 10.93 -0.36
N ALA A 319 4.68 11.95 0.46
CA ALA A 319 3.33 12.31 0.91
C ALA A 319 3.10 13.81 0.90
N SER A 320 1.86 14.22 0.58
CA SER A 320 1.39 15.60 0.74
C SER A 320 0.77 15.85 2.11
N ALA A 321 0.32 14.81 2.81
CA ALA A 321 -0.35 14.88 4.10
C ALA A 321 0.60 15.36 5.22
N PRO A 322 0.09 16.03 6.28
CA PRO A 322 0.90 16.52 7.39
C PRO A 322 1.51 15.41 8.27
N GLY A 323 0.93 14.24 8.27
CA GLY A 323 1.38 13.10 9.06
C GLY A 323 1.41 11.81 8.27
N VAL A 324 2.09 10.82 8.83
CA VAL A 324 2.08 9.43 8.37
C VAL A 324 1.90 8.51 9.57
N GLN A 325 0.87 7.67 9.55
CA GLN A 325 0.74 6.58 10.51
C GLN A 325 1.76 5.51 10.14
N PHE A 326 2.58 5.10 11.09
CA PHE A 326 3.37 3.89 11.01
C PHE A 326 2.77 2.83 11.93
N TYR A 327 2.36 1.72 11.34
CA TYR A 327 1.75 0.58 12.02
C TYR A 327 2.53 -0.70 11.70
N SER A 328 2.96 -1.43 12.74
CA SER A 328 3.80 -2.62 12.59
C SER A 328 3.01 -3.95 12.58
N GLY A 329 1.72 -3.90 12.23
CA GLY A 329 0.87 -5.10 12.12
C GLY A 329 0.52 -5.75 13.46
N ASN A 330 0.43 -4.97 14.54
CA ASN A 330 0.33 -5.43 15.92
C ASN A 330 -0.92 -6.24 16.23
N PHE A 331 -2.01 -6.01 15.50
CA PHE A 331 -3.32 -6.64 15.72
C PHE A 331 -3.63 -7.77 14.75
N LEU A 332 -2.66 -8.19 13.93
CA LEU A 332 -2.76 -9.41 13.14
C LEU A 332 -2.60 -10.63 14.10
N ASP A 333 -3.65 -11.41 14.25
CA ASP A 333 -3.82 -12.40 15.33
C ASP A 333 -3.96 -13.84 14.86
N ALA A 334 -3.59 -14.13 13.59
CA ALA A 334 -3.72 -15.41 12.92
C ALA A 334 -5.16 -15.83 12.57
N THR A 335 -6.15 -14.94 12.69
CA THR A 335 -7.53 -15.24 12.25
C THR A 335 -7.74 -15.06 10.75
N SER A 336 -6.88 -14.27 10.09
CA SER A 336 -6.94 -14.00 8.66
C SER A 336 -6.02 -14.92 7.87
N THR A 337 -6.58 -15.59 6.84
CA THR A 337 -5.81 -16.40 5.88
C THR A 337 -5.62 -15.62 4.58
N GLY A 338 -4.37 -15.35 4.22
CA GLY A 338 -3.98 -14.56 3.08
C GLY A 338 -4.07 -15.26 1.72
N LYS A 339 -3.64 -14.56 0.67
CA LYS A 339 -3.65 -15.01 -0.74
C LYS A 339 -2.85 -16.29 -0.96
N SER A 340 -1.71 -16.43 -0.28
CA SER A 340 -0.82 -17.59 -0.32
C SER A 340 -1.27 -18.75 0.59
N LYS A 341 -2.47 -18.66 1.19
CA LYS A 341 -3.00 -19.61 2.18
C LYS A 341 -2.22 -19.63 3.51
N ARG A 342 -1.45 -18.58 3.79
CA ARG A 342 -0.79 -18.38 5.08
C ARG A 342 -1.68 -17.55 5.99
N VAL A 343 -1.67 -17.86 7.29
CA VAL A 343 -2.30 -17.01 8.29
C VAL A 343 -1.40 -15.81 8.57
N TYR A 344 -1.99 -14.63 8.71
CA TYR A 344 -1.26 -13.40 9.02
C TYR A 344 -1.19 -13.20 10.53
N ARG A 345 0.01 -12.90 11.01
CA ARG A 345 0.33 -12.72 12.43
C ARG A 345 0.96 -11.35 12.66
N GLN A 346 1.08 -10.98 13.92
CA GLN A 346 1.79 -9.78 14.35
C GLN A 346 3.17 -9.70 13.68
N GLY A 347 3.41 -8.60 12.97
CA GLY A 347 4.66 -8.35 12.27
C GLY A 347 4.75 -8.93 10.85
N ASP A 348 3.72 -9.59 10.32
CA ASP A 348 3.74 -10.11 8.94
C ASP A 348 3.60 -9.00 7.87
N GLY A 349 3.14 -7.80 8.27
CA GLY A 349 3.06 -6.64 7.40
C GLY A 349 3.13 -5.34 8.20
N PHE A 350 3.56 -4.26 7.56
CA PHE A 350 3.55 -2.90 8.10
C PHE A 350 2.73 -1.96 7.22
N CYS A 351 2.15 -0.90 7.82
CA CYS A 351 1.43 0.13 7.09
C CYS A 351 2.14 1.48 7.20
N LEU A 352 2.04 2.26 6.13
CA LEU A 352 2.44 3.66 6.06
C LEU A 352 1.27 4.44 5.45
N GLU A 353 0.60 5.25 6.27
CA GLU A 353 -0.68 5.87 5.91
C GLU A 353 -0.56 7.39 6.00
N PRO A 354 -0.31 8.09 4.86
CA PRO A 354 -0.34 9.56 4.83
C PRO A 354 -1.73 10.09 5.17
N GLN A 355 -1.82 10.93 6.20
CA GLN A 355 -3.09 11.37 6.77
C GLN A 355 -3.01 12.73 7.46
N VAL A 356 -4.18 13.33 7.71
CA VAL A 356 -4.36 14.33 8.77
C VAL A 356 -4.24 13.59 10.12
N PHE A 357 -3.79 14.28 11.16
CA PHE A 357 -3.56 13.60 12.46
C PHE A 357 -4.86 12.99 12.99
N PRO A 358 -4.79 11.81 13.66
CA PRO A 358 -5.97 11.23 14.28
C PRO A 358 -6.60 12.22 15.26
N ASP A 359 -7.92 12.19 15.37
CA ASP A 359 -8.74 13.06 16.24
C ASP A 359 -8.61 14.58 15.95
N SER A 360 -8.09 14.99 14.78
CA SER A 360 -7.99 16.39 14.40
C SER A 360 -9.31 17.20 14.52
N PRO A 361 -10.49 16.64 14.25
CA PRO A 361 -11.75 17.37 14.43
C PRO A 361 -12.00 17.87 15.86
N ASN A 362 -11.38 17.24 16.87
CA ASN A 362 -11.48 17.57 18.28
C ASN A 362 -10.27 18.35 18.82
N ARG A 363 -9.29 18.65 17.95
CA ARG A 363 -8.02 19.26 18.32
C ARG A 363 -7.73 20.51 17.49
N SER A 364 -8.01 21.67 18.03
CA SER A 364 -7.81 22.95 17.34
C SER A 364 -6.35 23.27 17.03
N ASP A 365 -5.41 22.64 17.75
CA ASP A 365 -3.96 22.75 17.54
C ASP A 365 -3.41 21.77 16.49
N PHE A 366 -4.22 20.80 16.02
CA PHE A 366 -3.86 19.87 14.96
C PHE A 366 -4.23 20.43 13.57
N PRO A 367 -3.63 19.90 12.48
CA PRO A 367 -4.02 20.27 11.13
C PRO A 367 -5.51 20.03 10.90
N SER A 368 -6.21 20.97 10.28
CA SER A 368 -7.65 20.89 10.07
C SER A 368 -8.03 19.76 9.10
N ALA A 369 -9.07 19.02 9.45
CA ALA A 369 -9.72 18.06 8.57
C ALA A 369 -11.00 18.61 7.91
N ARG A 370 -11.32 19.89 8.15
CA ARG A 370 -12.52 20.55 7.62
C ARG A 370 -12.43 20.71 6.10
N LEU A 371 -13.55 20.41 5.44
CA LEU A 371 -13.79 20.70 4.04
C LEU A 371 -15.09 21.48 3.89
N ASP A 372 -15.03 22.63 3.26
CA ASP A 372 -16.19 23.49 2.99
C ASP A 372 -16.64 23.38 1.52
N PRO A 373 -17.94 23.68 1.23
CA PRO A 373 -18.41 23.79 -0.14
C PRO A 373 -17.56 24.78 -0.96
N GLY A 374 -17.24 24.37 -2.20
CA GLY A 374 -16.37 25.14 -3.09
C GLY A 374 -14.87 24.87 -2.91
N GLN A 375 -14.48 24.18 -1.85
CA GLN A 375 -13.11 23.70 -1.66
C GLN A 375 -12.94 22.29 -2.24
N THR A 376 -11.69 21.92 -2.50
CA THR A 376 -11.30 20.56 -2.89
C THR A 376 -10.31 19.98 -1.88
N TYR A 377 -10.67 18.87 -1.26
CA TYR A 377 -9.73 18.05 -0.50
C TYR A 377 -8.78 17.34 -1.48
N VAL A 378 -7.50 17.31 -1.16
CA VAL A 378 -6.48 16.57 -1.90
C VAL A 378 -5.54 15.87 -0.92
N ASN A 379 -5.34 14.57 -1.10
CA ASN A 379 -4.25 13.84 -0.47
C ASN A 379 -3.55 13.00 -1.54
N THR A 380 -2.26 13.24 -1.72
CA THR A 380 -1.43 12.55 -2.71
C THR A 380 -0.30 11.80 -2.01
N MET A 381 -0.10 10.55 -2.39
CA MET A 381 1.04 9.74 -1.98
C MET A 381 1.68 9.09 -3.20
N VAL A 382 3.00 8.93 -3.18
CA VAL A 382 3.76 8.22 -4.21
C VAL A 382 4.57 7.12 -3.54
N LEU A 383 4.28 5.87 -3.93
CA LEU A 383 5.03 4.68 -3.57
C LEU A 383 6.05 4.42 -4.67
N ARG A 384 7.31 4.75 -4.40
CA ARG A 384 8.43 4.55 -5.33
C ARG A 384 9.17 3.29 -4.94
N PHE A 385 9.27 2.35 -5.89
CA PHE A 385 9.97 1.10 -5.67
C PHE A 385 11.28 1.05 -6.46
N SER A 386 12.31 0.51 -5.80
CA SER A 386 13.60 0.23 -6.39
C SER A 386 14.21 -1.03 -5.77
N ALA A 387 15.36 -1.44 -6.26
CA ALA A 387 16.13 -2.49 -5.63
C ALA A 387 17.56 -1.99 -5.36
N ALA A 388 17.98 -2.10 -4.11
CA ALA A 388 19.36 -1.86 -3.71
C ALA A 388 20.27 -3.00 -4.22
N PRO A 389 21.54 -2.73 -4.57
CA PRO A 389 22.49 -3.71 -5.08
C PRO A 389 22.69 -4.90 -4.16
#